data_56715026005b6fdccfa5d9ad01526de9
#
_entry.id   56715026005b6fdccfa5d9ad01526de9
#
_cell.length_a   1.000
_cell.length_b   1.000
_cell.length_c   1.000
_cell.angle_alpha   90.00
_cell.angle_beta   90.00
_cell.angle_gamma   90.00
#
_symmetry.space_group_name_H-M   'P 1'
#
loop_
_entity.id
_entity.type
_entity.pdbx_description
1 polymer ?
#
loop_
_entity_poly.entity_id
_entity_poly.type
_entity_poly.pdbx_seq_one_letter_code
_entity_poly.pdbx_strand_id
1 'polypeptide(L)'
;AQATQERFPWPDNKKMALSLTFDDARLSQADIGIPLLDKYGVKATFYMSPGNFVQRLDTWKKAVTGGHDIGNHSIHHPCTGNFAWSRHKALEDYTLEKMRSELDSASSMIETLVGVRPASFAYPCGLKFVGRGKETKSYVPLIAEMFETGRGWLDEGANNPAFCDLAQLMSMELDGKSFPEILSLIEAAKEQGYWLILTGHEIGKDGYQTSRISVIDSLCRYAADPVNGIWIDNVRNIASYVKAVREGPAYYEDCDCE
;
A
#
# COMPACT_ATOMS: atom_id res chain seq x y z
N ALA A 1 -10.29 -28.22 -22.56
CA ALA A 1 -10.22 -26.80 -22.93
C ALA A 1 -10.06 -26.02 -21.63
N GLN A 2 -8.93 -25.33 -21.43
CA GLN A 2 -8.80 -24.36 -20.33
C GLN A 2 -9.76 -23.22 -20.68
N ALA A 3 -10.72 -22.96 -19.80
CA ALA A 3 -11.50 -21.74 -19.86
C ALA A 3 -10.52 -20.55 -19.84
N THR A 4 -10.55 -19.70 -20.84
CA THR A 4 -9.81 -18.44 -20.83
C THR A 4 -10.43 -17.62 -19.72
N GLN A 5 -9.75 -17.56 -18.56
CA GLN A 5 -10.15 -16.72 -17.47
C GLN A 5 -10.21 -15.28 -17.99
N GLU A 6 -11.38 -14.68 -18.04
CA GLU A 6 -11.55 -13.29 -18.45
C GLU A 6 -10.67 -12.41 -17.57
N ARG A 7 -9.90 -11.54 -18.21
CA ARG A 7 -9.04 -10.60 -17.49
C ARG A 7 -9.91 -9.55 -16.81
N PHE A 8 -9.54 -9.17 -15.60
CA PHE A 8 -10.19 -8.07 -14.89
C PHE A 8 -10.21 -6.79 -15.76
N PRO A 9 -11.37 -6.13 -15.90
CA PRO A 9 -11.55 -5.00 -16.80
C PRO A 9 -10.96 -3.71 -16.21
N TRP A 10 -9.65 -3.55 -16.30
CA TRP A 10 -8.98 -2.31 -15.90
C TRP A 10 -9.41 -1.12 -16.79
N PRO A 11 -9.41 0.14 -16.26
CA PRO A 11 -9.84 1.31 -17.02
C PRO A 11 -8.98 1.50 -18.28
N ASP A 12 -9.55 2.11 -19.33
CA ASP A 12 -8.85 2.45 -20.58
C ASP A 12 -8.12 1.27 -21.24
N ASN A 13 -8.65 0.05 -21.10
CA ASN A 13 -8.04 -1.19 -21.62
C ASN A 13 -6.61 -1.43 -21.07
N LYS A 14 -6.29 -0.93 -19.88
CA LYS A 14 -5.03 -1.23 -19.21
C LYS A 14 -4.93 -2.73 -18.94
N LYS A 15 -3.70 -3.21 -18.87
CA LYS A 15 -3.40 -4.65 -18.70
C LYS A 15 -3.21 -5.03 -17.23
N MET A 16 -2.87 -4.08 -16.39
CA MET A 16 -2.64 -4.24 -14.95
C MET A 16 -2.78 -2.92 -14.22
N ALA A 17 -2.86 -2.99 -12.89
CA ALA A 17 -2.72 -1.82 -12.03
C ALA A 17 -1.40 -1.89 -11.22
N LEU A 18 -0.85 -0.72 -10.89
CA LEU A 18 0.36 -0.55 -10.10
C LEU A 18 0.16 0.53 -9.05
N SER A 19 0.52 0.26 -7.80
CA SER A 19 0.59 1.26 -6.75
C SER A 19 1.98 1.35 -6.16
N LEU A 20 2.50 2.56 -6.02
CA LEU A 20 3.70 2.84 -5.24
C LEU A 20 3.29 3.25 -3.84
N THR A 21 3.88 2.62 -2.83
CA THR A 21 3.58 2.90 -1.43
C THR A 21 4.88 3.11 -0.66
N PHE A 22 4.83 3.99 0.36
CA PHE A 22 6.00 4.31 1.19
C PHE A 22 5.59 4.38 2.66
N ASP A 23 6.39 3.74 3.52
CA ASP A 23 6.11 3.61 4.95
C ASP A 23 6.93 4.59 5.79
N ASP A 24 6.47 4.85 7.03
CA ASP A 24 7.15 5.61 8.09
C ASP A 24 7.24 7.13 7.91
N ALA A 25 6.67 7.71 6.87
CA ALA A 25 6.78 9.15 6.60
C ALA A 25 8.24 9.68 6.65
N ARG A 26 9.19 8.90 6.08
CA ARG A 26 10.60 9.30 6.05
C ARG A 26 10.78 10.66 5.38
N LEU A 27 11.72 11.47 5.85
CA LEU A 27 11.91 12.84 5.34
C LEU A 27 12.20 12.87 3.83
N SER A 28 12.93 11.89 3.31
CA SER A 28 13.24 11.76 1.89
C SER A 28 12.00 11.54 1.01
N GLN A 29 10.92 10.98 1.56
CA GLN A 29 9.66 10.84 0.83
C GLN A 29 9.05 12.21 0.52
N ALA A 30 9.04 13.12 1.51
CA ALA A 30 8.56 14.47 1.36
C ALA A 30 9.52 15.33 0.51
N ASP A 31 10.83 15.25 0.78
CA ASP A 31 11.83 16.14 0.19
C ASP A 31 12.22 15.74 -1.24
N ILE A 32 12.16 14.45 -1.57
CA ILE A 32 12.59 13.90 -2.87
C ILE A 32 11.45 13.16 -3.57
N GLY A 33 10.74 12.31 -2.85
CA GLY A 33 9.74 11.38 -3.42
C GLY A 33 8.56 12.11 -4.04
N ILE A 34 7.90 13.00 -3.30
CA ILE A 34 6.73 13.74 -3.80
C ILE A 34 7.09 14.56 -5.05
N PRO A 35 8.16 15.38 -5.07
CA PRO A 35 8.53 16.11 -6.28
C PRO A 35 8.85 15.20 -7.48
N LEU A 36 9.47 14.05 -7.23
CA LEU A 36 9.79 13.08 -8.29
C LEU A 36 8.52 12.46 -8.88
N LEU A 37 7.58 12.04 -8.05
CA LEU A 37 6.31 11.47 -8.49
C LEU A 37 5.44 12.50 -9.21
N ASP A 38 5.36 13.72 -8.68
CA ASP A 38 4.58 14.81 -9.27
C ASP A 38 5.11 15.22 -10.67
N LYS A 39 6.41 15.14 -10.90
CA LYS A 39 7.03 15.35 -12.23
C LYS A 39 6.39 14.47 -13.31
N TYR A 40 5.93 13.26 -12.94
CA TYR A 40 5.29 12.30 -13.84
C TYR A 40 3.77 12.24 -13.68
N GLY A 41 3.18 13.05 -12.81
CA GLY A 41 1.76 13.01 -12.50
C GLY A 41 1.34 11.73 -11.76
N VAL A 42 2.30 10.97 -11.22
CA VAL A 42 2.05 9.71 -10.50
C VAL A 42 1.60 10.02 -9.08
N LYS A 43 0.52 9.35 -8.64
CA LYS A 43 0.02 9.43 -7.27
C LYS A 43 0.35 8.16 -6.52
N ALA A 44 0.88 8.32 -5.30
CA ALA A 44 1.28 7.24 -4.40
C ALA A 44 0.50 7.28 -3.10
N THR A 45 0.61 6.22 -2.30
CA THR A 45 0.11 6.18 -0.92
C THR A 45 1.30 6.25 0.05
N PHE A 46 1.22 7.16 1.01
CA PHE A 46 2.22 7.31 2.08
C PHE A 46 1.58 6.92 3.41
N TYR A 47 2.14 5.90 4.06
CA TYR A 47 1.65 5.41 5.35
C TYR A 47 2.41 6.09 6.49
N MET A 48 1.67 6.82 7.31
CA MET A 48 2.23 7.74 8.28
C MET A 48 2.45 7.11 9.64
N SER A 49 3.68 7.28 10.15
CA SER A 49 4.01 7.18 11.58
C SER A 49 4.40 8.57 12.10
N PRO A 50 3.97 8.96 13.32
CA PRO A 50 3.94 10.37 13.75
C PRO A 50 5.27 11.11 13.78
N GLY A 51 6.38 10.46 14.08
CA GLY A 51 7.63 11.13 14.41
C GLY A 51 8.20 12.03 13.31
N ASN A 52 8.33 11.51 12.10
CA ASN A 52 8.87 12.24 10.95
C ASN A 52 7.82 13.12 10.27
N PHE A 53 6.56 12.73 10.35
CA PHE A 53 5.45 13.35 9.67
C PHE A 53 5.32 14.85 9.98
N VAL A 54 5.39 15.22 11.26
CA VAL A 54 5.24 16.63 11.69
C VAL A 54 6.37 17.53 11.20
N GLN A 55 7.53 16.99 10.87
CA GLN A 55 8.68 17.77 10.40
C GLN A 55 8.51 18.32 8.97
N ARG A 56 7.58 17.76 8.20
CA ARG A 56 7.28 18.17 6.82
C ARG A 56 5.78 18.41 6.58
N LEU A 57 5.10 18.89 7.60
CA LEU A 57 3.63 19.00 7.62
C LEU A 57 3.07 19.76 6.41
N ASP A 58 3.68 20.89 6.03
CA ASP A 58 3.22 21.68 4.88
C ASP A 58 3.38 20.91 3.55
N THR A 59 4.43 20.10 3.41
CA THR A 59 4.63 19.25 2.25
C THR A 59 3.55 18.16 2.20
N TRP A 60 3.23 17.55 3.32
CA TRP A 60 2.18 16.53 3.40
C TRP A 60 0.79 17.10 3.10
N LYS A 61 0.46 18.30 3.59
CA LYS A 61 -0.78 19.00 3.22
C LYS A 61 -0.89 19.24 1.71
N LYS A 62 0.21 19.65 1.08
CA LYS A 62 0.27 19.81 -0.39
C LYS A 62 0.15 18.49 -1.12
N ALA A 63 0.75 17.42 -0.61
CA ALA A 63 0.64 16.08 -1.19
C ALA A 63 -0.82 15.60 -1.21
N VAL A 64 -1.56 15.80 -0.12
CA VAL A 64 -3.00 15.49 -0.03
C VAL A 64 -3.79 16.28 -1.08
N THR A 65 -3.62 17.58 -1.15
CA THR A 65 -4.31 18.43 -2.15
C THR A 65 -3.87 18.11 -3.58
N GLY A 66 -2.66 17.59 -3.76
CA GLY A 66 -2.11 17.11 -5.03
C GLY A 66 -2.61 15.73 -5.45
N GLY A 67 -3.40 15.04 -4.62
CA GLY A 67 -4.01 13.75 -4.93
C GLY A 67 -3.21 12.51 -4.49
N HIS A 68 -2.14 12.68 -3.71
CA HIS A 68 -1.53 11.56 -3.00
C HIS A 68 -2.42 11.10 -1.85
N ASP A 69 -2.43 9.80 -1.58
CA ASP A 69 -3.16 9.22 -0.46
C ASP A 69 -2.27 9.15 0.79
N ILE A 70 -2.84 9.48 1.94
CA ILE A 70 -2.20 9.38 3.25
C ILE A 70 -2.89 8.27 4.03
N GLY A 71 -2.14 7.21 4.30
CA GLY A 71 -2.59 6.05 5.06
C GLY A 71 -2.12 6.07 6.51
N ASN A 72 -2.74 5.23 7.32
CA ASN A 72 -2.40 5.01 8.73
C ASN A 72 -1.34 3.90 8.84
N HIS A 73 -0.29 4.14 9.63
CA HIS A 73 0.76 3.15 9.95
C HIS A 73 0.95 3.02 11.47
N SER A 74 -0.13 3.21 12.25
CA SER A 74 -0.16 3.27 13.71
C SER A 74 0.66 4.44 14.30
N ILE A 75 0.57 4.65 15.61
CA ILE A 75 1.37 5.66 16.32
C ILE A 75 2.75 5.10 16.70
N HIS A 76 2.76 3.92 17.31
CA HIS A 76 3.98 3.37 17.91
C HIS A 76 4.70 2.36 17.03
N HIS A 77 4.15 2.03 15.85
CA HIS A 77 4.69 1.00 14.95
C HIS A 77 4.96 -0.32 15.72
N PRO A 78 3.91 -0.94 16.34
CA PRO A 78 4.08 -2.19 17.08
C PRO A 78 4.46 -3.33 16.12
N CYS A 79 5.50 -4.07 16.50
CA CYS A 79 6.00 -5.22 15.76
C CYS A 79 6.24 -6.39 16.74
N THR A 80 6.76 -7.52 16.26
CA THR A 80 7.10 -8.64 17.15
C THR A 80 8.21 -8.28 18.14
N GLY A 81 8.10 -8.77 19.37
CA GLY A 81 9.15 -8.66 20.39
C GLY A 81 10.44 -9.44 20.08
N ASN A 82 10.49 -10.19 18.96
CA ASN A 82 11.72 -10.77 18.45
C ASN A 82 12.75 -9.66 18.10
N PHE A 83 12.27 -8.50 17.64
CA PHE A 83 13.12 -7.34 17.46
C PHE A 83 13.31 -6.58 18.78
N ALA A 84 14.56 -6.41 19.21
CA ALA A 84 14.89 -5.74 20.47
C ALA A 84 14.24 -4.35 20.61
N TRP A 85 14.19 -3.59 19.52
CA TRP A 85 13.61 -2.24 19.46
C TRP A 85 12.08 -2.23 19.65
N SER A 86 11.40 -3.37 19.41
CA SER A 86 9.93 -3.48 19.51
C SER A 86 9.44 -4.08 20.82
N ARG A 87 10.31 -4.62 21.69
CA ARG A 87 9.91 -5.38 22.88
C ARG A 87 9.01 -4.63 23.84
N HIS A 88 9.20 -3.32 24.00
CA HIS A 88 8.38 -2.49 24.89
C HIS A 88 6.99 -2.14 24.31
N LYS A 89 6.74 -2.53 23.06
CA LYS A 89 5.49 -2.30 22.30
C LYS A 89 5.16 -3.51 21.42
N ALA A 90 5.53 -4.70 21.88
CA ALA A 90 5.38 -5.91 21.10
C ALA A 90 3.90 -6.26 20.84
N LEU A 91 3.59 -6.69 19.61
CA LEU A 91 2.26 -7.15 19.22
C LEU A 91 1.78 -8.32 20.10
N GLU A 92 2.71 -9.13 20.61
CA GLU A 92 2.43 -10.22 21.54
C GLU A 92 1.81 -9.74 22.86
N ASP A 93 1.98 -8.46 23.20
CA ASP A 93 1.42 -7.81 24.41
C ASP A 93 0.24 -6.88 24.09
N TYR A 94 -0.23 -6.88 22.82
CA TYR A 94 -1.42 -6.14 22.41
C TYR A 94 -2.69 -7.00 22.55
N THR A 95 -3.80 -6.30 22.79
CA THR A 95 -5.17 -6.82 22.59
C THR A 95 -5.81 -6.15 21.38
N LEU A 96 -6.95 -6.66 20.93
CA LEU A 96 -7.70 -6.00 19.85
C LEU A 96 -8.17 -4.60 20.26
N GLU A 97 -8.56 -4.40 21.52
CA GLU A 97 -8.98 -3.11 22.07
C GLU A 97 -7.81 -2.10 22.07
N LYS A 98 -6.62 -2.55 22.49
CA LYS A 98 -5.42 -1.72 22.46
C LYS A 98 -5.05 -1.34 21.02
N MET A 99 -5.13 -2.29 20.07
CA MET A 99 -4.90 -2.03 18.66
C MET A 99 -5.91 -1.03 18.11
N ARG A 100 -7.20 -1.19 18.39
CA ARG A 100 -8.24 -0.24 17.97
C ARG A 100 -7.94 1.18 18.44
N SER A 101 -7.60 1.34 19.73
CA SER A 101 -7.26 2.64 20.31
C SER A 101 -6.01 3.25 19.64
N GLU A 102 -5.01 2.45 19.37
CA GLU A 102 -3.78 2.83 18.65
C GLU A 102 -4.10 3.41 17.28
N LEU A 103 -4.91 2.69 16.49
CA LEU A 103 -5.25 3.05 15.11
C LEU A 103 -6.20 4.25 15.03
N ASP A 104 -7.16 4.33 15.94
CA ASP A 104 -8.09 5.48 16.01
C ASP A 104 -7.36 6.75 16.41
N SER A 105 -6.43 6.66 17.36
CA SER A 105 -5.59 7.78 17.77
C SER A 105 -4.70 8.27 16.62
N ALA A 106 -4.09 7.34 15.87
CA ALA A 106 -3.29 7.69 14.69
C ALA A 106 -4.13 8.36 13.61
N SER A 107 -5.32 7.82 13.31
CA SER A 107 -6.23 8.39 12.31
C SER A 107 -6.71 9.79 12.71
N SER A 108 -7.07 10.00 13.97
CA SER A 108 -7.51 11.30 14.49
C SER A 108 -6.40 12.34 14.46
N MET A 109 -5.17 11.93 14.72
CA MET A 109 -4.02 12.81 14.64
C MET A 109 -3.72 13.21 13.19
N ILE A 110 -3.70 12.27 12.26
CA ILE A 110 -3.49 12.55 10.82
C ILE A 110 -4.59 13.49 10.31
N GLU A 111 -5.85 13.22 10.65
CA GLU A 111 -6.99 14.07 10.27
C GLU A 111 -6.84 15.50 10.79
N THR A 112 -6.42 15.66 12.05
CA THR A 112 -6.17 16.97 12.65
C THR A 112 -5.03 17.71 11.93
N LEU A 113 -3.99 17.02 11.54
CA LEU A 113 -2.78 17.62 10.97
C LEU A 113 -2.92 17.96 9.48
N VAL A 114 -3.54 17.10 8.68
CA VAL A 114 -3.63 17.28 7.22
C VAL A 114 -5.06 17.41 6.67
N GLY A 115 -6.08 17.34 7.53
CA GLY A 115 -7.47 17.56 7.14
C GLY A 115 -8.16 16.36 6.47
N VAL A 116 -7.53 15.19 6.47
CA VAL A 116 -8.08 13.97 5.85
C VAL A 116 -7.94 12.80 6.81
N ARG A 117 -9.06 12.10 7.09
CA ARG A 117 -9.01 10.84 7.84
C ARG A 117 -8.52 9.72 6.92
N PRO A 118 -7.48 8.95 7.31
CA PRO A 118 -6.96 7.86 6.49
C PRO A 118 -8.02 6.79 6.20
N ALA A 119 -8.12 6.37 4.94
CA ALA A 119 -8.93 5.24 4.50
C ALA A 119 -8.08 3.99 4.22
N SER A 120 -6.77 4.14 4.15
CA SER A 120 -5.80 3.07 3.88
C SER A 120 -4.95 2.80 5.12
N PHE A 121 -4.62 1.53 5.36
CA PHE A 121 -3.76 1.09 6.45
C PHE A 121 -2.61 0.22 5.94
N ALA A 122 -1.42 0.34 6.55
CA ALA A 122 -0.33 -0.59 6.36
C ALA A 122 0.01 -1.30 7.67
N TYR A 123 0.06 -2.63 7.63
CA TYR A 123 0.42 -3.45 8.78
C TYR A 123 1.90 -3.24 9.16
N PRO A 124 2.23 -2.72 10.37
CA PRO A 124 3.61 -2.63 10.81
C PRO A 124 4.33 -3.99 10.71
N CYS A 125 5.48 -4.01 10.06
CA CYS A 125 6.24 -5.24 9.75
C CYS A 125 5.43 -6.32 8.97
N GLY A 126 4.30 -5.99 8.37
CA GLY A 126 3.41 -6.92 7.70
C GLY A 126 2.66 -7.88 8.64
N LEU A 127 2.76 -7.71 9.96
CA LEU A 127 2.21 -8.61 10.96
C LEU A 127 0.74 -8.31 11.23
N LYS A 128 -0.09 -9.36 11.30
CA LYS A 128 -1.57 -9.28 11.31
C LYS A 128 -2.20 -9.86 12.58
N PHE A 129 -1.40 -10.18 13.60
CA PHE A 129 -1.85 -10.83 14.82
C PHE A 129 -1.39 -10.08 16.06
N VAL A 130 -2.21 -10.14 17.11
CA VAL A 130 -1.91 -9.67 18.46
C VAL A 130 -2.03 -10.83 19.45
N GLY A 131 -1.38 -10.71 20.61
CA GLY A 131 -1.41 -11.73 21.66
C GLY A 131 -0.38 -12.84 21.47
N ARG A 132 -0.45 -13.86 22.35
CA ARG A 132 0.52 -14.96 22.39
C ARG A 132 -0.16 -16.33 22.39
N GLY A 133 0.47 -17.30 21.72
CA GLY A 133 0.09 -18.71 21.79
C GLY A 133 -1.41 -18.91 21.52
N LYS A 134 -2.12 -19.52 22.45
CA LYS A 134 -3.57 -19.79 22.30
C LYS A 134 -4.46 -18.54 22.35
N GLU A 135 -3.95 -17.43 22.87
CA GLU A 135 -4.66 -16.16 22.96
C GLU A 135 -4.39 -15.25 21.73
N THR A 136 -3.63 -15.73 20.76
CA THR A 136 -3.37 -14.99 19.51
C THR A 136 -4.67 -14.75 18.75
N LYS A 137 -4.87 -13.50 18.32
CA LYS A 137 -6.03 -13.08 17.51
C LYS A 137 -5.58 -12.30 16.30
N SER A 138 -6.21 -12.53 15.15
CA SER A 138 -6.03 -11.65 13.97
C SER A 138 -6.71 -10.32 14.22
N TYR A 139 -6.05 -9.23 13.84
CA TYR A 139 -6.70 -7.90 13.79
C TYR A 139 -7.10 -7.47 12.38
N VAL A 140 -7.04 -8.37 11.40
CA VAL A 140 -7.56 -8.14 10.04
C VAL A 140 -9.04 -7.72 10.04
N PRO A 141 -9.95 -8.37 10.79
CA PRO A 141 -11.35 -7.93 10.87
C PRO A 141 -11.50 -6.51 11.39
N LEU A 142 -10.65 -6.10 12.33
CA LEU A 142 -10.60 -4.73 12.84
C LEU A 142 -10.17 -3.74 11.74
N ILE A 143 -9.19 -4.11 10.92
CA ILE A 143 -8.76 -3.27 9.80
C ILE A 143 -9.88 -3.14 8.77
N ALA A 144 -10.57 -4.24 8.43
CA ALA A 144 -11.71 -4.22 7.51
C ALA A 144 -12.87 -3.33 8.00
N GLU A 145 -13.05 -3.21 9.33
CA GLU A 145 -14.03 -2.32 9.93
C GLU A 145 -13.62 -0.84 9.88
N MET A 146 -12.32 -0.55 10.10
CA MET A 146 -11.82 0.82 10.29
C MET A 146 -11.32 1.48 9.00
N PHE A 147 -10.92 0.70 8.00
CA PHE A 147 -10.28 1.17 6.76
C PHE A 147 -10.87 0.47 5.53
N GLU A 148 -10.70 1.10 4.38
CA GLU A 148 -11.07 0.50 3.09
C GLU A 148 -10.03 -0.54 2.61
N THR A 149 -8.77 -0.36 3.01
CA THR A 149 -7.67 -1.27 2.64
C THR A 149 -6.71 -1.50 3.80
N GLY A 150 -6.12 -2.71 3.83
CA GLY A 150 -5.00 -3.08 4.69
C GLY A 150 -3.90 -3.74 3.86
N ARG A 151 -2.65 -3.23 3.89
CA ARG A 151 -1.54 -3.70 3.07
C ARG A 151 -0.46 -4.36 3.94
N GLY A 152 -0.05 -5.56 3.54
CA GLY A 152 1.06 -6.31 4.12
C GLY A 152 2.43 -5.79 3.73
N TRP A 153 3.48 -6.57 4.01
CA TRP A 153 4.88 -6.26 3.73
C TRP A 153 5.66 -7.53 3.41
N LEU A 154 6.53 -7.49 2.41
CA LEU A 154 7.36 -8.60 1.94
C LEU A 154 6.54 -9.84 1.52
N ASP A 155 5.44 -9.61 0.85
CA ASP A 155 4.62 -10.68 0.31
C ASP A 155 5.18 -11.19 -1.03
N GLU A 156 4.70 -12.36 -1.47
CA GLU A 156 5.30 -13.11 -2.58
C GLU A 156 4.75 -12.75 -3.97
N GLY A 157 3.72 -11.91 -4.06
CA GLY A 157 3.09 -11.69 -5.36
C GLY A 157 2.18 -10.47 -5.46
N ALA A 158 1.60 -10.31 -6.65
CA ALA A 158 0.59 -9.31 -6.94
C ALA A 158 -0.81 -9.80 -6.53
N ASN A 159 -1.74 -8.86 -6.41
CA ASN A 159 -3.11 -9.11 -5.98
C ASN A 159 -4.00 -9.46 -7.18
N ASN A 160 -4.74 -10.56 -7.11
CA ASN A 160 -5.81 -10.83 -8.06
C ASN A 160 -6.97 -9.87 -7.76
N PRO A 161 -7.31 -8.93 -8.64
CA PRO A 161 -8.31 -7.90 -8.36
C PRO A 161 -9.73 -8.46 -8.26
N ALA A 162 -9.99 -9.63 -8.85
CA ALA A 162 -11.27 -10.30 -8.73
C ALA A 162 -11.48 -11.01 -7.38
N PHE A 163 -10.40 -11.31 -6.65
CA PHE A 163 -10.44 -12.25 -5.53
C PHE A 163 -9.78 -11.77 -4.23
N CYS A 164 -8.83 -10.84 -4.30
CA CYS A 164 -8.08 -10.40 -3.13
C CYS A 164 -8.98 -9.79 -2.04
N ASP A 165 -8.65 -10.06 -0.80
CA ASP A 165 -9.21 -9.34 0.36
C ASP A 165 -8.53 -7.97 0.47
N LEU A 166 -9.31 -6.90 0.33
CA LEU A 166 -8.79 -5.53 0.40
C LEU A 166 -8.22 -5.19 1.79
N ALA A 167 -8.63 -5.89 2.85
CA ALA A 167 -8.03 -5.77 4.18
C ALA A 167 -6.70 -6.52 4.33
N GLN A 168 -6.29 -7.29 3.32
CA GLN A 168 -5.06 -8.10 3.32
C GLN A 168 -4.30 -8.03 1.99
N LEU A 169 -4.19 -6.86 1.42
CA LEU A 169 -3.44 -6.66 0.18
C LEU A 169 -1.96 -7.04 0.36
N MET A 170 -1.44 -7.81 -0.59
CA MET A 170 -0.03 -8.15 -0.67
C MET A 170 0.78 -7.00 -1.25
N SER A 171 2.01 -6.82 -0.77
CA SER A 171 2.97 -5.89 -1.35
C SER A 171 4.37 -6.46 -1.42
N MET A 172 5.06 -6.12 -2.50
CA MET A 172 6.44 -6.56 -2.75
C MET A 172 7.43 -5.42 -2.53
N GLU A 173 8.66 -5.77 -2.23
CA GLU A 173 9.71 -4.81 -1.88
C GLU A 173 10.16 -3.99 -3.09
N LEU A 174 10.24 -2.66 -2.92
CA LEU A 174 10.87 -1.72 -3.86
C LEU A 174 12.29 -1.36 -3.43
N ASP A 175 12.56 -1.36 -2.10
CA ASP A 175 13.86 -0.99 -1.55
C ASP A 175 14.97 -1.90 -2.05
N GLY A 176 16.11 -1.30 -2.40
CA GLY A 176 17.28 -2.02 -2.86
C GLY A 176 17.16 -2.67 -4.24
N LYS A 177 15.98 -2.65 -4.87
CA LYS A 177 15.77 -3.30 -6.18
C LYS A 177 16.36 -2.47 -7.31
N SER A 178 16.79 -3.17 -8.35
CA SER A 178 17.12 -2.59 -9.66
C SER A 178 15.85 -2.47 -10.52
N PHE A 179 15.90 -1.63 -11.56
CA PHE A 179 14.77 -1.52 -12.47
C PHE A 179 14.46 -2.83 -13.22
N PRO A 180 15.44 -3.64 -13.70
CA PRO A 180 15.15 -4.95 -14.28
C PRO A 180 14.42 -5.91 -13.32
N GLU A 181 14.74 -5.91 -12.01
CA GLU A 181 14.01 -6.72 -11.03
C GLU A 181 12.55 -6.25 -10.91
N ILE A 182 12.32 -4.93 -10.81
CA ILE A 182 10.97 -4.36 -10.76
C ILE A 182 10.21 -4.64 -12.07
N LEU A 183 10.86 -4.52 -13.21
CA LEU A 183 10.25 -4.82 -14.51
C LEU A 183 9.78 -6.28 -14.60
N SER A 184 10.55 -7.22 -14.06
CA SER A 184 10.14 -8.63 -14.00
C SER A 184 8.84 -8.82 -13.19
N LEU A 185 8.67 -8.10 -12.08
CA LEU A 185 7.44 -8.14 -11.28
C LEU A 185 6.26 -7.52 -12.04
N ILE A 186 6.50 -6.42 -12.75
CA ILE A 186 5.49 -5.75 -13.58
C ILE A 186 5.03 -6.69 -14.71
N GLU A 187 5.95 -7.33 -15.44
CA GLU A 187 5.59 -8.23 -16.54
C GLU A 187 4.81 -9.45 -16.04
N ALA A 188 5.20 -10.03 -14.90
CA ALA A 188 4.45 -11.13 -14.28
C ALA A 188 3.02 -10.72 -13.89
N ALA A 189 2.85 -9.54 -13.27
CA ALA A 189 1.53 -9.01 -12.91
C ALA A 189 0.69 -8.67 -14.15
N LYS A 190 1.31 -8.13 -15.19
CA LYS A 190 0.69 -7.80 -16.48
C LYS A 190 0.16 -9.03 -17.20
N GLU A 191 0.93 -10.12 -17.20
CA GLU A 191 0.51 -11.39 -17.80
C GLU A 191 -0.77 -11.92 -17.18
N GLN A 192 -0.91 -11.77 -15.85
CA GLN A 192 -2.07 -12.22 -15.10
C GLN A 192 -3.23 -11.19 -15.06
N GLY A 193 -2.98 -9.93 -15.41
CA GLY A 193 -3.95 -8.84 -15.26
C GLY A 193 -4.13 -8.38 -13.81
N TYR A 194 -3.10 -8.53 -12.96
CA TYR A 194 -3.17 -8.30 -11.52
C TYR A 194 -2.78 -6.87 -11.11
N TRP A 195 -3.03 -6.57 -9.86
CA TRP A 195 -2.64 -5.33 -9.17
C TRP A 195 -1.36 -5.55 -8.37
N LEU A 196 -0.27 -4.96 -8.83
CA LEU A 196 1.01 -4.96 -8.12
C LEU A 196 1.10 -3.75 -7.20
N ILE A 197 1.40 -4.00 -5.92
CA ILE A 197 1.72 -2.96 -4.96
C ILE A 197 3.20 -3.10 -4.60
N LEU A 198 3.95 -2.01 -4.72
CA LEU A 198 5.36 -1.93 -4.35
C LEU A 198 5.50 -1.06 -3.11
N THR A 199 6.34 -1.49 -2.18
CA THR A 199 6.57 -0.80 -0.91
C THR A 199 8.04 -0.45 -0.72
N GLY A 200 8.27 0.82 -0.42
CA GLY A 200 9.58 1.36 -0.06
C GLY A 200 9.52 2.20 1.21
N HIS A 201 10.69 2.68 1.66
CA HIS A 201 10.84 3.53 2.84
C HIS A 201 11.58 4.82 2.48
N GLU A 202 12.93 4.84 2.56
CA GLU A 202 13.70 6.00 2.10
C GLU A 202 13.69 6.12 0.58
N ILE A 203 13.85 7.34 0.08
CA ILE A 203 14.04 7.61 -1.35
C ILE A 203 15.39 8.31 -1.51
N GLY A 204 16.33 7.69 -2.22
CA GLY A 204 17.69 8.18 -2.31
C GLY A 204 18.51 7.50 -3.39
N LYS A 205 19.82 7.71 -3.35
CA LYS A 205 20.73 7.04 -4.29
C LYS A 205 20.96 5.59 -3.91
N ASP A 206 21.27 5.34 -2.63
CA ASP A 206 21.54 4.04 -2.01
C ASP A 206 21.33 4.14 -0.50
N GLY A 207 21.26 3.00 0.18
CA GLY A 207 21.17 2.93 1.63
C GLY A 207 20.29 1.79 2.14
N TYR A 208 20.20 1.68 3.44
CA TYR A 208 19.30 0.73 4.11
C TYR A 208 17.84 1.16 3.86
N GLN A 209 17.00 0.21 3.51
CA GLN A 209 15.58 0.47 3.19
C GLN A 209 15.40 1.68 2.25
N THR A 210 16.14 1.69 1.13
CA THR A 210 16.12 2.82 0.19
C THR A 210 15.66 2.38 -1.20
N SER A 211 14.56 2.98 -1.64
CA SER A 211 14.10 2.94 -3.02
C SER A 211 14.93 3.92 -3.84
N ARG A 212 15.62 3.43 -4.88
CA ARG A 212 16.53 4.29 -5.65
C ARG A 212 15.75 5.30 -6.52
N ILE A 213 16.18 6.54 -6.49
CA ILE A 213 15.62 7.62 -7.33
C ILE A 213 15.61 7.19 -8.80
N SER A 214 16.72 6.60 -9.30
CA SER A 214 16.83 6.14 -10.69
C SER A 214 15.84 5.04 -11.04
N VAL A 215 15.50 4.17 -10.10
CA VAL A 215 14.52 3.10 -10.28
C VAL A 215 13.11 3.69 -10.33
N ILE A 216 12.76 4.57 -9.40
CA ILE A 216 11.45 5.25 -9.38
C ILE A 216 11.27 6.08 -10.66
N ASP A 217 12.29 6.83 -11.09
CA ASP A 217 12.26 7.62 -12.34
C ASP A 217 12.04 6.73 -13.57
N SER A 218 12.76 5.61 -13.68
CA SER A 218 12.59 4.65 -14.77
C SER A 218 11.21 4.00 -14.76
N LEU A 219 10.71 3.64 -13.58
CA LEU A 219 9.40 3.02 -13.40
C LEU A 219 8.28 3.99 -13.78
N CYS A 220 8.34 5.24 -13.34
CA CYS A 220 7.35 6.26 -13.68
C CYS A 220 7.33 6.52 -15.20
N ARG A 221 8.49 6.60 -15.85
CA ARG A 221 8.57 6.73 -17.32
C ARG A 221 7.99 5.52 -18.03
N TYR A 222 8.31 4.31 -17.56
CA TYR A 222 7.78 3.07 -18.13
C TYR A 222 6.26 3.00 -18.01
N ALA A 223 5.72 3.34 -16.84
CA ALA A 223 4.28 3.32 -16.58
C ALA A 223 3.52 4.42 -17.35
N ALA A 224 4.16 5.56 -17.61
CA ALA A 224 3.58 6.66 -18.37
C ALA A 224 3.43 6.34 -19.87
N ASP A 225 4.21 5.41 -20.41
CA ASP A 225 4.09 4.99 -21.82
C ASP A 225 2.82 4.14 -22.01
N PRO A 226 1.83 4.61 -22.80
CA PRO A 226 0.56 3.91 -22.98
C PRO A 226 0.70 2.49 -23.54
N VAL A 227 1.79 2.22 -24.31
CA VAL A 227 2.04 0.91 -24.92
C VAL A 227 2.25 -0.18 -23.86
N ASN A 228 2.74 0.21 -22.68
CA ASN A 228 2.98 -0.72 -21.56
C ASN A 228 1.69 -1.13 -20.84
N GLY A 229 0.59 -0.40 -21.03
CA GLY A 229 -0.73 -0.79 -20.54
C GLY A 229 -0.84 -0.83 -19.02
N ILE A 230 -0.17 0.08 -18.31
CA ILE A 230 -0.19 0.17 -16.85
C ILE A 230 -1.11 1.29 -16.41
N TRP A 231 -2.03 0.99 -15.49
CA TRP A 231 -2.70 2.02 -14.69
C TRP A 231 -1.95 2.18 -13.37
N ILE A 232 -1.25 3.29 -13.22
CA ILE A 232 -0.52 3.62 -11.98
C ILE A 232 -1.30 4.67 -11.19
N ASP A 233 -1.66 4.34 -9.95
CA ASP A 233 -2.38 5.24 -9.05
C ASP A 233 -2.16 4.83 -7.57
N ASN A 234 -2.62 5.67 -6.64
CA ASN A 234 -2.60 5.35 -5.22
C ASN A 234 -3.51 4.15 -4.89
N VAL A 235 -3.26 3.52 -3.74
CA VAL A 235 -3.98 2.30 -3.31
C VAL A 235 -5.48 2.55 -3.20
N ARG A 236 -5.88 3.70 -2.65
CA ARG A 236 -7.30 4.04 -2.45
C ARG A 236 -8.08 4.11 -3.75
N ASN A 237 -7.54 4.78 -4.76
CA ASN A 237 -8.20 4.93 -6.06
C ASN A 237 -8.37 3.57 -6.75
N ILE A 238 -7.32 2.74 -6.76
CA ILE A 238 -7.38 1.41 -7.36
C ILE A 238 -8.34 0.51 -6.60
N ALA A 239 -8.31 0.51 -5.26
CA ALA A 239 -9.24 -0.26 -4.45
C ALA A 239 -10.70 0.14 -4.68
N SER A 240 -10.98 1.45 -4.78
CA SER A 240 -12.32 1.96 -5.08
C SER A 240 -12.82 1.46 -6.43
N TYR A 241 -11.96 1.44 -7.45
CA TYR A 241 -12.28 0.89 -8.76
C TYR A 241 -12.56 -0.62 -8.70
N VAL A 242 -11.70 -1.38 -8.01
CA VAL A 242 -11.87 -2.83 -7.81
C VAL A 242 -13.21 -3.14 -7.14
N LYS A 243 -13.58 -2.40 -6.08
CA LYS A 243 -14.88 -2.54 -5.41
C LYS A 243 -16.03 -2.28 -6.38
N ALA A 244 -15.98 -1.16 -7.11
CA ALA A 244 -17.04 -0.79 -8.04
C ALA A 244 -17.24 -1.83 -9.14
N VAL A 245 -16.16 -2.42 -9.67
CA VAL A 245 -16.25 -3.50 -10.66
C VAL A 245 -16.87 -4.76 -10.05
N ARG A 246 -16.45 -5.16 -8.86
CA ARG A 246 -16.98 -6.34 -8.16
C ARG A 246 -18.46 -6.21 -7.79
N GLU A 247 -18.92 -5.01 -7.45
CA GLU A 247 -20.30 -4.71 -7.06
C GLU A 247 -21.21 -4.44 -8.27
N GLY A 248 -20.65 -4.36 -9.47
CA GLY A 248 -21.39 -4.10 -10.70
C GLY A 248 -22.22 -5.30 -11.17
N PRO A 249 -23.42 -5.08 -11.73
CA PRO A 249 -24.33 -6.17 -12.13
C PRO A 249 -23.75 -7.15 -13.17
N ALA A 250 -22.79 -6.72 -13.98
CA ALA A 250 -22.16 -7.57 -15.01
C ALA A 250 -21.12 -8.56 -14.46
N TYR A 251 -20.65 -8.37 -13.22
CA TYR A 251 -19.57 -9.20 -12.66
C TYR A 251 -20.09 -10.48 -11.97
N TYR A 252 -21.36 -10.48 -11.53
CA TYR A 252 -21.98 -11.60 -10.81
C TYR A 252 -22.72 -12.59 -11.73
N GLU A 253 -23.03 -12.22 -12.98
CA GLU A 253 -23.76 -13.11 -13.90
C GLU A 253 -22.91 -14.26 -14.46
N ASP A 254 -21.57 -14.16 -14.41
CA ASP A 254 -20.64 -15.18 -14.93
C ASP A 254 -20.00 -16.09 -13.86
N CYS A 255 -20.36 -15.92 -12.59
CA CYS A 255 -19.89 -16.76 -11.47
C CYS A 255 -20.88 -17.85 -11.07
N ASP A 256 -21.57 -18.48 -12.01
CA ASP A 256 -22.25 -19.75 -11.76
C ASP A 256 -21.19 -20.85 -11.63
N CYS A 257 -20.73 -21.05 -10.40
CA CYS A 257 -19.96 -22.22 -9.99
C CYS A 257 -20.93 -23.40 -9.86
N GLU A 258 -20.97 -24.28 -10.86
CA GLU A 258 -21.37 -25.68 -10.67
C GLU A 258 -20.20 -26.51 -10.12
#